data_fa3b51c60b5f2abaa5dcb81e7c2e3af4
#
_entry.id   fa3b51c60b5f2abaa5dcb81e7c2e3af4
#
_cell.length_a   1.000
_cell.length_b   1.000
_cell.length_c   1.000
_cell.angle_alpha   90.00
_cell.angle_beta   90.00
_cell.angle_gamma   90.00
#
_symmetry.space_group_name_H-M   'P 1'
#
loop_
_entity.id
_entity.type
_entity.pdbx_description
1 polymer ?
#
loop_
_entity_poly.entity_id
_entity_poly.type
_entity_poly.pdbx_seq_one_letter_code
_entity_poly.pdbx_strand_id
1 'polypeptide(L)'
;MKLRILIIIAAAVFIAGVIGCVLVLNAPKKNTVNIKSGGKVLYTLDLSKEDDRTFEVKSSDGGVNLIEIKDGKIRVKSADCPDKTCMRMGWLESSAMPVVCLPHRLVIEFTDDDGGVDAVAE
;
A
#
# COMPACT_ATOMS: atom_id res chain seq x y z
N MET A 1 -24.20 -32.58 -33.38
CA MET A 1 -23.26 -31.49 -33.68
C MET A 1 -23.47 -30.27 -32.80
N LYS A 2 -24.71 -29.84 -32.64
CA LYS A 2 -24.98 -28.65 -31.79
C LYS A 2 -24.55 -28.81 -30.34
N LEU A 3 -24.75 -29.98 -29.77
CA LEU A 3 -24.36 -30.25 -28.39
C LEU A 3 -22.84 -30.20 -28.20
N ARG A 4 -22.06 -30.70 -29.15
CA ARG A 4 -20.60 -30.65 -29.10
C ARG A 4 -20.09 -29.20 -29.16
N ILE A 5 -20.70 -28.42 -30.02
CA ILE A 5 -20.35 -26.99 -30.15
C ILE A 5 -20.65 -26.25 -28.85
N LEU A 6 -21.78 -26.51 -28.21
CA LEU A 6 -22.13 -25.93 -26.94
C LEU A 6 -21.12 -26.30 -25.85
N ILE A 7 -20.68 -27.55 -25.81
CA ILE A 7 -19.68 -27.99 -24.83
C ILE A 7 -18.37 -27.29 -25.06
N ILE A 8 -17.95 -27.15 -26.32
CA ILE A 8 -16.69 -26.45 -26.65
C ILE A 8 -16.76 -24.97 -26.24
N ILE A 9 -17.88 -24.31 -26.52
CA ILE A 9 -18.06 -22.92 -26.15
C ILE A 9 -18.05 -22.76 -24.63
N ALA A 10 -18.76 -23.62 -23.92
CA ALA A 10 -18.79 -23.59 -22.45
C ALA A 10 -17.39 -23.82 -21.86
N ALA A 11 -16.64 -24.75 -22.40
CA ALA A 11 -15.28 -25.00 -21.96
C ALA A 11 -14.37 -23.80 -22.23
N ALA A 12 -14.51 -23.17 -23.39
CA ALA A 12 -13.73 -22.00 -23.74
C ALA A 12 -14.00 -20.82 -22.79
N VAL A 13 -15.26 -20.56 -22.49
CA VAL A 13 -15.66 -19.51 -21.55
C VAL A 13 -15.12 -19.81 -20.15
N PHE A 14 -15.22 -21.06 -19.72
CA PHE A 14 -14.72 -21.45 -18.41
C PHE A 14 -13.20 -21.26 -18.30
N ILE A 15 -12.45 -21.69 -19.30
CA ILE A 15 -11.00 -21.53 -19.33
C ILE A 15 -10.63 -20.04 -19.33
N ALA A 16 -11.31 -19.23 -20.14
CA ALA A 16 -11.08 -17.79 -20.16
C ALA A 16 -11.35 -17.16 -18.80
N GLY A 17 -12.39 -17.59 -18.12
CA GLY A 17 -12.70 -17.12 -16.77
C GLY A 17 -11.63 -17.49 -15.75
N VAL A 18 -11.13 -18.72 -15.81
CA VAL A 18 -10.07 -19.19 -14.92
C VAL A 18 -8.78 -18.40 -15.17
N ILE A 19 -8.41 -18.21 -16.43
CA ILE A 19 -7.22 -17.44 -16.78
C ILE A 19 -7.35 -16.01 -16.27
N GLY A 20 -8.49 -15.37 -16.50
CA GLY A 20 -8.74 -14.01 -15.99
C GLY A 20 -8.62 -13.94 -14.49
N CYS A 21 -9.18 -14.89 -13.77
CA CYS A 21 -9.10 -14.95 -12.32
C CYS A 21 -7.64 -15.09 -11.85
N VAL A 22 -6.88 -15.98 -12.45
CA VAL A 22 -5.47 -16.18 -12.10
C VAL A 22 -4.66 -14.92 -12.37
N LEU A 23 -4.91 -14.22 -13.47
CA LEU A 23 -4.20 -12.99 -13.78
C LEU A 23 -4.48 -11.91 -12.74
N VAL A 24 -5.74 -11.78 -12.31
CA VAL A 24 -6.11 -10.81 -11.28
C VAL A 24 -5.46 -11.15 -9.94
N LEU A 25 -5.46 -12.42 -9.56
CA LEU A 25 -4.87 -12.85 -8.29
C LEU A 25 -3.35 -12.68 -8.28
N ASN A 26 -2.71 -12.82 -9.43
CA ASN A 26 -1.26 -12.66 -9.57
C ASN A 26 -0.85 -11.25 -9.99
N ALA A 27 -1.81 -10.33 -10.13
CA ALA A 27 -1.49 -8.95 -10.47
C ALA A 27 -0.52 -8.39 -9.43
N PRO A 28 0.48 -7.62 -9.86
CA PRO A 28 1.43 -7.04 -8.91
C PRO A 28 0.70 -6.16 -7.92
N LYS A 29 0.93 -6.43 -6.66
CA LYS A 29 0.37 -5.60 -5.60
C LYS A 29 1.06 -4.25 -5.64
N LYS A 30 0.30 -3.22 -5.37
CA LYS A 30 0.87 -1.88 -5.28
C LYS A 30 1.82 -1.86 -4.08
N ASN A 31 3.05 -1.54 -4.36
CA ASN A 31 4.10 -1.52 -3.35
C ASN A 31 4.64 -0.12 -3.10
N THR A 32 4.09 0.88 -3.78
CA THR A 32 4.52 2.25 -3.60
C THR A 32 3.72 2.89 -2.46
N VAL A 33 4.43 3.45 -1.51
CA VAL A 33 3.82 4.12 -0.35
C VAL A 33 4.26 5.56 -0.30
N ASN A 34 3.35 6.42 0.14
CA ASN A 34 3.63 7.81 0.45
C ASN A 34 3.65 7.99 1.96
N ILE A 35 4.65 8.68 2.45
CA ILE A 35 4.71 9.13 3.83
C ILE A 35 4.41 10.62 3.82
N LYS A 36 3.29 10.98 4.40
CA LYS A 36 2.81 12.37 4.44
C LYS A 36 2.84 12.90 5.86
N SER A 37 3.10 14.18 5.99
CA SER A 37 2.96 14.87 7.26
C SER A 37 2.36 16.25 7.01
N GLY A 38 1.31 16.56 7.73
CA GLY A 38 0.62 17.84 7.59
C GLY A 38 0.06 18.08 6.19
N GLY A 39 -0.30 17.01 5.48
CA GLY A 39 -0.84 17.09 4.13
C GLY A 39 0.22 17.15 3.04
N LYS A 40 1.49 17.13 3.39
CA LYS A 40 2.59 17.13 2.40
C LYS A 40 3.24 15.78 2.32
N VAL A 41 3.54 15.34 1.11
CA VAL A 41 4.28 14.10 0.87
C VAL A 41 5.76 14.36 1.18
N LEU A 42 6.29 13.67 2.18
CA LEU A 42 7.69 13.77 2.55
C LEU A 42 8.54 12.74 1.82
N TYR A 43 8.01 11.53 1.67
CA TYR A 43 8.72 10.43 1.03
C TYR A 43 7.76 9.64 0.16
N THR A 44 8.26 9.20 -0.97
CA THR A 44 7.58 8.21 -1.82
C THR A 44 8.54 7.04 -1.99
N LEU A 45 8.12 5.87 -1.54
CA LEU A 45 8.98 4.68 -1.50
C LEU A 45 8.33 3.53 -2.24
N ASP A 46 9.14 2.83 -3.01
CA ASP A 46 8.71 1.58 -3.65
C ASP A 46 9.23 0.41 -2.82
N LEU A 47 8.34 -0.21 -2.07
CA LEU A 47 8.72 -1.28 -1.15
C LEU A 47 9.32 -2.49 -1.85
N SER A 48 9.03 -2.68 -3.13
CA SER A 48 9.62 -3.78 -3.89
C SER A 48 11.08 -3.56 -4.20
N LYS A 49 11.53 -2.31 -4.16
CA LYS A 49 12.91 -1.93 -4.45
C LYS A 49 13.71 -1.52 -3.22
N GLU A 50 13.01 -1.28 -2.11
CA GLU A 50 13.67 -0.86 -0.89
C GLU A 50 14.27 -2.05 -0.15
N ASP A 51 15.48 -1.84 0.37
CA ASP A 51 16.11 -2.82 1.24
C ASP A 51 15.56 -2.69 2.66
N ASP A 52 15.73 -3.73 3.45
CA ASP A 52 15.38 -3.69 4.86
C ASP A 52 16.18 -2.59 5.54
N ARG A 53 15.49 -1.64 6.13
CA ARG A 53 16.14 -0.52 6.81
C ARG A 53 15.19 0.16 7.77
N THR A 54 15.77 0.99 8.63
CA THR A 54 15.03 1.82 9.57
C THR A 54 15.51 3.26 9.41
N PHE A 55 14.59 4.20 9.36
CA PHE A 55 14.91 5.61 9.25
C PHE A 55 13.92 6.47 10.03
N GLU A 56 14.35 7.68 10.37
CA GLU A 56 13.52 8.62 11.10
C GLU A 56 12.82 9.58 10.15
N VAL A 57 11.56 9.86 10.45
CA VAL A 57 10.77 10.87 9.75
C VAL A 57 10.34 11.92 10.76
N LYS A 58 10.69 13.16 10.50
CA LYS A 58 10.22 14.28 11.31
C LYS A 58 8.89 14.79 10.77
N SER A 59 7.92 14.86 11.63
CA SER A 59 6.62 15.42 11.26
C SER A 59 6.64 16.94 11.30
N SER A 60 5.59 17.54 10.75
CA SER A 60 5.49 18.99 10.65
C SER A 60 5.43 19.70 12.00
N ASP A 61 5.03 19.01 13.04
CA ASP A 61 4.96 19.55 14.40
C ASP A 61 6.24 19.30 15.22
N GLY A 62 7.28 18.77 14.60
CA GLY A 62 8.55 18.50 15.28
C GLY A 62 8.65 17.11 15.89
N GLY A 63 7.59 16.32 15.85
CA GLY A 63 7.62 14.95 16.35
C GLY A 63 8.48 14.04 15.46
N VAL A 64 8.98 12.97 16.03
CA VAL A 64 9.85 12.02 15.33
C VAL A 64 9.18 10.65 15.32
N ASN A 65 9.15 10.05 14.17
CA ASN A 65 8.66 8.68 13.98
C ASN A 65 9.77 7.84 13.37
N LEU A 66 9.98 6.68 13.95
CA LEU A 66 10.96 5.73 13.43
C LEU A 66 10.22 4.74 12.54
N ILE A 67 10.58 4.72 11.27
CA ILE A 67 9.94 3.90 10.25
C ILE A 67 10.83 2.70 9.96
N GLU A 68 10.25 1.52 9.92
CA GLU A 68 10.96 0.29 9.57
C GLU A 68 10.41 -0.30 8.29
N ILE A 69 11.31 -0.66 7.38
CA ILE A 69 10.98 -1.40 6.17
C ILE A 69 11.63 -2.77 6.28
N LYS A 70 10.85 -3.81 6.11
CA LYS A 70 11.32 -5.19 6.18
C LYS A 70 10.47 -6.09 5.30
N ASP A 71 11.13 -6.90 4.47
CA ASP A 71 10.47 -7.87 3.59
C ASP A 71 9.37 -7.25 2.72
N GLY A 72 9.62 -6.05 2.22
CA GLY A 72 8.65 -5.34 1.38
C GLY A 72 7.45 -4.78 2.15
N LYS A 73 7.55 -4.67 3.46
CA LYS A 73 6.51 -4.10 4.32
C LYS A 73 7.04 -2.88 5.06
N ILE A 74 6.14 -2.02 5.49
CA ILE A 74 6.50 -0.80 6.20
C ILE A 74 5.63 -0.65 7.46
N ARG A 75 6.23 -0.12 8.51
CA ARG A 75 5.51 0.19 9.75
C ARG A 75 6.17 1.35 10.48
N VAL A 76 5.45 1.91 11.44
CA VAL A 76 6.04 2.81 12.43
C VAL A 76 6.56 1.96 13.58
N LYS A 77 7.87 1.85 13.70
CA LYS A 77 8.51 1.05 14.74
C LYS A 77 8.46 1.74 16.09
N SER A 78 8.62 3.05 16.08
CA SER A 78 8.62 3.86 17.29
C SER A 78 8.14 5.26 16.95
N ALA A 79 7.51 5.92 17.90
CA ALA A 79 7.00 7.27 17.71
C ALA A 79 6.96 8.02 19.04
N ASP A 80 7.08 9.34 18.94
CA ASP A 80 6.98 10.24 20.08
C ASP A 80 5.55 10.53 20.49
N CYS A 81 4.57 10.11 19.72
CA CYS A 81 3.19 10.48 20.01
C CYS A 81 2.71 9.83 21.31
N PRO A 82 1.92 10.55 22.13
CA PRO A 82 1.45 10.02 23.41
C PRO A 82 0.62 8.76 23.28
N ASP A 83 -0.22 8.68 22.26
CA ASP A 83 -1.12 7.55 22.07
C ASP A 83 -0.43 6.32 21.52
N LYS A 84 0.66 6.51 20.78
CA LYS A 84 1.40 5.42 20.11
C LYS A 84 0.50 4.53 19.26
N THR A 85 -0.60 5.10 18.76
CA THR A 85 -1.56 4.37 17.93
C THR A 85 -0.91 3.86 16.66
N CYS A 86 -0.06 4.66 16.04
CA CYS A 86 0.67 4.28 14.83
C CYS A 86 1.53 3.03 15.05
N MET A 87 2.11 2.87 16.22
CA MET A 87 2.88 1.67 16.55
C MET A 87 1.98 0.44 16.71
N ARG A 88 0.77 0.65 17.23
CA ARG A 88 -0.18 -0.44 17.44
C ARG A 88 -0.81 -0.94 16.15
N MET A 89 -0.83 -0.12 15.13
CA MET A 89 -1.40 -0.50 13.83
C MET A 89 -0.57 -1.56 13.13
N GLY A 90 0.70 -1.69 13.49
CA GLY A 90 1.57 -2.69 12.91
C GLY A 90 1.96 -2.41 11.48
N TRP A 91 2.17 -3.49 10.72
CA TRP A 91 2.60 -3.38 9.33
C TRP A 91 1.47 -2.85 8.44
N LEU A 92 1.82 -1.98 7.49
CA LEU A 92 0.87 -1.53 6.48
C LEU A 92 0.63 -2.66 5.48
N GLU A 93 -0.54 -3.25 5.53
CA GLU A 93 -0.86 -4.40 4.69
C GLU A 93 -1.96 -4.12 3.67
N SER A 94 -2.73 -3.06 3.88
CA SER A 94 -3.89 -2.78 3.03
C SER A 94 -3.96 -1.30 2.67
N SER A 95 -4.29 -1.03 1.41
CA SER A 95 -4.52 0.34 0.97
C SER A 95 -5.77 0.95 1.60
N ALA A 96 -6.66 0.12 2.12
CA ALA A 96 -7.88 0.59 2.77
C ALA A 96 -7.64 1.09 4.19
N MET A 97 -6.52 0.71 4.81
CA MET A 97 -6.21 1.08 6.19
C MET A 97 -4.81 1.67 6.28
N PRO A 98 -4.66 2.96 6.04
CA PRO A 98 -3.36 3.61 6.18
C PRO A 98 -2.94 3.66 7.64
N VAL A 99 -1.64 3.70 7.88
CA VAL A 99 -1.10 3.93 9.22
C VAL A 99 -1.10 5.43 9.46
N VAL A 100 -1.76 5.85 10.52
CA VAL A 100 -1.94 7.28 10.85
C VAL A 100 -1.45 7.55 12.26
N CYS A 101 -0.64 8.59 12.40
CA CYS A 101 -0.26 9.14 13.69
C CYS A 101 -0.86 10.54 13.81
N LEU A 102 -1.96 10.65 14.51
CA LEU A 102 -2.74 11.89 14.56
C LEU A 102 -2.02 13.08 15.21
N PRO A 103 -1.36 12.92 16.36
CA PRO A 103 -0.65 14.06 16.93
C PRO A 103 0.40 14.65 15.99
N HIS A 104 1.08 13.80 15.24
CA HIS A 104 2.12 14.21 14.29
C HIS A 104 1.58 14.48 12.89
N ARG A 105 0.30 14.19 12.65
CA ARG A 105 -0.32 14.24 11.32
C ARG A 105 0.47 13.44 10.28
N LEU A 106 1.09 12.38 10.74
CA LEU A 106 1.85 11.48 9.87
C LEU A 106 0.92 10.43 9.31
N VAL A 107 0.95 10.23 8.01
CA VAL A 107 0.16 9.22 7.32
C VAL A 107 1.07 8.42 6.41
N ILE A 108 1.01 7.10 6.54
CA ILE A 108 1.69 6.18 5.62
C ILE A 108 0.61 5.42 4.88
N GLU A 109 0.55 5.58 3.57
CA GLU A 109 -0.48 4.95 2.76
C GLU A 109 0.09 4.44 1.44
N PHE A 110 -0.54 3.41 0.89
CA PHE A 110 -0.24 3.01 -0.48
C PHE A 110 -0.74 4.06 -1.44
N THR A 111 0.06 4.36 -2.45
CA THR A 111 -0.35 5.29 -3.49
C THR A 111 -0.63 4.55 -4.78
N ASP A 112 -1.63 5.04 -5.48
CA ASP A 112 -1.91 4.64 -6.84
C ASP A 112 -1.04 5.49 -7.76
N ASP A 113 0.15 5.05 -8.00
CA ASP A 113 1.13 5.81 -8.76
C ASP A 113 0.78 5.91 -10.25
N ASP A 114 -0.48 5.82 -10.56
CA ASP A 114 -0.95 5.80 -11.92
C ASP A 114 -1.28 7.20 -12.42
N GLY A 115 -0.26 8.03 -12.50
CA GLY A 115 -0.43 9.26 -13.23
C GLY A 115 -0.86 10.48 -12.42
N GLY A 116 -0.76 10.42 -11.13
CA GLY A 116 -0.90 11.61 -10.31
C GLY A 116 -2.29 12.22 -10.28
N VAL A 117 -3.29 11.45 -10.59
CA VAL A 117 -4.67 11.93 -10.53
C VAL A 117 -5.01 12.39 -9.12
N ASP A 118 -4.39 11.77 -8.16
CA ASP A 118 -4.65 12.07 -6.76
C ASP A 118 -4.15 13.43 -6.33
N ALA A 119 -3.35 14.07 -7.15
CA ALA A 119 -2.91 15.41 -6.86
C ALA A 119 -4.08 16.38 -6.71
N VAL A 120 -5.21 16.01 -7.25
CA VAL A 120 -6.41 16.81 -7.15
C VAL A 120 -7.09 16.66 -5.80
N ALA A 121 -6.80 15.59 -5.11
CA ALA A 121 -7.52 15.25 -3.90
C ALA A 121 -7.08 16.05 -2.68
N GLU A 122 -6.22 17.03 -2.86
CA GLU A 122 -5.81 17.78 -1.73
C GLU A 122 -6.67 18.70 -1.11
#